data_e7bff8b6077afcc33ae38111814dfdbc
#
_entry.id   e7bff8b6077afcc33ae38111814dfdbc
#
_cell.length_a   1.000
_cell.length_b   1.000
_cell.length_c   1.000
_cell.angle_alpha   90.00
_cell.angle_beta   90.00
_cell.angle_gamma   90.00
#
_symmetry.space_group_name_H-M   'P 1'
#
loop_
_entity.id
_entity.type
_entity.pdbx_description
1 polymer ?
#
loop_
_entity_poly.entity_id
_entity_poly.type
_entity_poly.pdbx_seq_one_letter_code
_entity_poly.pdbx_strand_id
1 'polypeptide(L)'
;TCPVNLIGLVDVYNIAHHGGADGSDPSLFAAVKPRAAVFSNAGRKGAEAATLNTLRQLGIAGWQLHLSTRRDVENMPDAQIANMDTTTSAWLKLSANRDGSFSITNGRTGQVTSYPKR
;
A
#
# COMPACT_ATOMS: atom_id res chain seq x y z
N THR A 1 -18.49 -0.13 -5.21
CA THR A 1 -18.75 -0.89 -6.43
C THR A 1 -20.05 -1.64 -6.25
N CYS A 2 -21.06 -1.10 -6.77
CA CYS A 2 -22.42 -1.68 -6.73
C CYS A 2 -22.73 -2.14 -8.14
N PRO A 3 -23.58 -3.02 -8.28
CA PRO A 3 -23.53 -4.45 -8.27
C PRO A 3 -22.56 -5.02 -9.34
N VAL A 4 -21.94 -4.13 -10.14
CA VAL A 4 -21.02 -4.49 -11.24
C VAL A 4 -19.71 -3.73 -11.07
N ASN A 5 -18.58 -4.47 -11.09
CA ASN A 5 -17.25 -3.87 -11.07
C ASN A 5 -16.85 -3.50 -12.51
N LEU A 6 -16.95 -2.23 -12.86
CA LEU A 6 -16.57 -1.71 -14.18
C LEU A 6 -15.06 -1.40 -14.29
N ILE A 7 -14.34 -1.35 -13.16
CA ILE A 7 -12.90 -1.10 -13.14
C ILE A 7 -12.10 -2.36 -13.48
N GLY A 8 -12.60 -3.50 -13.03
CA GLY A 8 -11.89 -4.76 -13.15
C GLY A 8 -10.84 -4.95 -12.05
N LEU A 9 -9.92 -5.88 -12.27
CA LEU A 9 -8.81 -6.13 -11.37
C LEU A 9 -7.71 -5.09 -11.59
N VAL A 10 -7.11 -4.61 -10.50
CA VAL A 10 -5.94 -3.71 -10.56
C VAL A 10 -4.74 -4.38 -9.91
N ASP A 11 -3.54 -4.09 -10.38
CA ASP A 11 -2.32 -4.69 -9.83
C ASP A 11 -1.78 -3.90 -8.64
N VAL A 12 -1.79 -2.58 -8.71
CA VAL A 12 -1.36 -1.70 -7.64
C VAL A 12 -2.40 -0.62 -7.39
N TYR A 13 -2.66 -0.34 -6.13
CA TYR A 13 -3.56 0.73 -5.72
C TYR A 13 -2.82 1.73 -4.82
N ASN A 14 -2.72 2.97 -5.27
CA ASN A 14 -2.27 4.06 -4.41
C ASN A 14 -3.46 4.52 -3.59
N ILE A 15 -3.41 4.26 -2.28
CA ILE A 15 -4.58 4.39 -1.41
C ILE A 15 -4.94 5.86 -1.23
N ALA A 16 -6.21 6.17 -1.46
CA ALA A 16 -6.75 7.53 -1.34
C ALA A 16 -6.59 8.07 0.09
N HIS A 17 -6.52 9.39 0.22
CA HIS A 17 -6.44 10.11 1.49
C HIS A 17 -5.34 9.58 2.41
N HIS A 18 -4.14 9.35 1.84
CA HIS A 18 -2.94 8.85 2.54
C HIS A 18 -3.14 7.50 3.26
N GLY A 19 -4.18 6.76 2.91
CA GLY A 19 -4.55 5.52 3.61
C GLY A 19 -5.46 5.75 4.81
N GLY A 20 -6.20 6.84 4.83
CA GLY A 20 -7.25 7.09 5.82
C GLY A 20 -8.43 6.15 5.63
N ALA A 21 -9.12 5.83 6.73
CA ALA A 21 -10.26 4.90 6.71
C ALA A 21 -11.44 5.40 5.86
N ASP A 22 -11.63 6.70 5.79
CA ASP A 22 -12.69 7.35 5.02
C ASP A 22 -12.51 7.22 3.50
N GLY A 23 -11.27 7.04 3.03
CA GLY A 23 -10.94 6.82 1.62
C GLY A 23 -10.66 5.36 1.25
N SER A 24 -10.92 4.42 2.15
CA SER A 24 -10.41 3.04 2.04
C SER A 24 -11.49 2.00 2.33
N ASP A 25 -12.60 2.06 1.59
CA ASP A 25 -13.71 1.12 1.75
C ASP A 25 -13.24 -0.32 1.48
N PRO A 26 -13.44 -1.26 2.41
CA PRO A 26 -13.10 -2.66 2.22
C PRO A 26 -13.75 -3.30 0.98
N SER A 27 -14.95 -2.86 0.60
CA SER A 27 -15.64 -3.39 -0.57
C SER A 27 -14.91 -3.03 -1.87
N LEU A 28 -14.27 -1.85 -1.93
CA LEU A 28 -13.45 -1.47 -3.07
C LEU A 28 -12.25 -2.40 -3.22
N PHE A 29 -11.51 -2.62 -2.13
CA PHE A 29 -10.36 -3.54 -2.15
C PHE A 29 -10.77 -4.96 -2.55
N ALA A 30 -11.90 -5.45 -2.03
CA ALA A 30 -12.41 -6.77 -2.37
C ALA A 30 -12.81 -6.87 -3.84
N ALA A 31 -13.30 -5.78 -4.45
CA ALA A 31 -13.72 -5.76 -5.84
C ALA A 31 -12.56 -5.68 -6.82
N VAL A 32 -11.60 -4.77 -6.58
CA VAL A 32 -10.48 -4.53 -7.51
C VAL A 32 -9.27 -5.41 -7.23
N LYS A 33 -9.19 -6.03 -6.06
CA LYS A 33 -8.18 -7.03 -5.65
C LYS A 33 -6.74 -6.66 -6.02
N PRO A 34 -6.21 -5.54 -5.54
CA PRO A 34 -4.83 -5.18 -5.85
C PRO A 34 -3.86 -6.20 -5.23
N ARG A 35 -2.74 -6.44 -5.90
CA ARG A 35 -1.67 -7.27 -5.33
C ARG A 35 -0.79 -6.49 -4.36
N ALA A 36 -0.69 -5.19 -4.57
CA ALA A 36 0.01 -4.27 -3.67
C ALA A 36 -0.79 -2.97 -3.52
N ALA A 37 -0.70 -2.41 -2.34
CA ALA A 37 -1.30 -1.11 -2.03
C ALA A 37 -0.24 -0.20 -1.42
N VAL A 38 -0.17 1.05 -1.86
CA VAL A 38 0.84 2.01 -1.44
C VAL A 38 0.20 3.12 -0.63
N PHE A 39 0.80 3.43 0.52
CA PHE A 39 0.41 4.52 1.39
C PHE A 39 1.36 5.71 1.22
N SER A 40 0.85 6.82 0.76
CA SER A 40 1.57 8.11 0.79
C SER A 40 1.34 8.79 2.14
N ASN A 41 1.73 8.12 3.21
CA ASN A 41 1.47 8.53 4.59
C ASN A 41 2.65 9.29 5.21
N ALA A 42 2.38 10.00 6.28
CA ALA A 42 3.38 10.53 7.20
C ALA A 42 3.33 9.76 8.54
N GLY A 43 4.19 10.10 9.48
CA GLY A 43 4.26 9.38 10.77
C GLY A 43 2.95 9.37 11.56
N ARG A 44 2.17 10.45 11.47
CA ARG A 44 0.88 10.58 12.18
C ARG A 44 -0.32 10.80 11.25
N LYS A 45 -0.11 10.85 9.95
CA LYS A 45 -1.16 11.12 8.97
C LYS A 45 -1.29 9.97 7.99
N GLY A 46 -2.50 9.47 7.84
CA GLY A 46 -2.78 8.32 6.98
C GLY A 46 -2.34 6.99 7.59
N ALA A 47 -2.31 5.95 6.80
CA ALA A 47 -2.02 4.58 7.21
C ALA A 47 -2.79 4.19 8.49
N GLU A 48 -4.10 4.43 8.47
CA GLU A 48 -4.94 4.18 9.63
C GLU A 48 -5.13 2.68 9.88
N ALA A 49 -5.33 2.33 11.16
CA ALA A 49 -5.44 0.94 11.60
C ALA A 49 -6.48 0.13 10.82
N ALA A 50 -7.65 0.71 10.55
CA ALA A 50 -8.73 0.04 9.82
C ALA A 50 -8.29 -0.31 8.39
N THR A 51 -7.58 0.58 7.71
CA THR A 51 -7.06 0.33 6.35
C THR A 51 -6.02 -0.77 6.33
N LEU A 52 -5.04 -0.71 7.24
CA LEU A 52 -4.00 -1.74 7.35
C LEU A 52 -4.60 -3.11 7.67
N ASN A 53 -5.58 -3.16 8.56
CA ASN A 53 -6.27 -4.41 8.91
C ASN A 53 -7.04 -4.99 7.71
N THR A 54 -7.70 -4.14 6.92
CA THR A 54 -8.36 -4.58 5.68
C THR A 54 -7.37 -5.23 4.72
N LEU A 55 -6.20 -4.62 4.50
CA LEU A 55 -5.18 -5.19 3.64
C LEU A 55 -4.71 -6.56 4.14
N ARG A 56 -4.47 -6.70 5.45
CA ARG A 56 -4.08 -8.00 6.04
C ARG A 56 -5.15 -9.06 5.84
N GLN A 57 -6.40 -8.74 6.10
CA GLN A 57 -7.52 -9.66 5.94
C GLN A 57 -7.67 -10.13 4.49
N LEU A 58 -7.38 -9.28 3.53
CA LEU A 58 -7.49 -9.59 2.10
C LEU A 58 -6.19 -10.14 1.50
N GLY A 59 -5.12 -10.24 2.29
CA GLY A 59 -3.82 -10.73 1.81
C GLY A 59 -3.13 -9.79 0.82
N ILE A 60 -3.38 -8.49 0.92
CA ILE A 60 -2.80 -7.47 0.06
C ILE A 60 -1.51 -6.93 0.70
N ALA A 61 -0.40 -6.92 -0.05
CA ALA A 61 0.85 -6.34 0.42
C ALA A 61 0.73 -4.82 0.56
N GLY A 62 0.95 -4.30 1.76
CA GLY A 62 0.93 -2.86 2.03
C GLY A 62 2.35 -2.28 2.03
N TRP A 63 2.54 -1.15 1.37
CA TRP A 63 3.80 -0.43 1.28
C TRP A 63 3.63 0.97 1.86
N GLN A 64 4.29 1.24 2.99
CA GLN A 64 4.18 2.52 3.68
C GLN A 64 5.34 3.44 3.33
N LEU A 65 5.05 4.70 3.02
CA LEU A 65 6.09 5.70 2.84
C LEU A 65 6.77 6.02 4.17
N HIS A 66 6.01 6.08 5.26
CA HIS A 66 6.52 6.30 6.61
C HIS A 66 5.99 5.29 7.62
N LEU A 67 6.82 4.95 8.60
CA LEU A 67 6.37 4.25 9.81
C LEU A 67 5.31 5.11 10.51
N SER A 68 4.16 4.52 10.82
CA SER A 68 3.17 5.21 11.65
C SER A 68 3.62 5.19 13.11
N THR A 69 3.58 6.36 13.74
CA THR A 69 3.88 6.53 15.17
C THR A 69 2.61 6.51 16.04
N ARG A 70 1.46 6.24 15.44
CA ARG A 70 0.17 6.12 16.15
C ARG A 70 0.15 4.81 16.93
N ARG A 71 -0.35 4.86 18.16
CA ARG A 71 -0.36 3.71 19.08
C ARG A 71 -1.32 2.59 18.66
N ASP A 72 -2.39 2.94 17.94
CA ASP A 72 -3.41 2.01 17.47
C ASP A 72 -3.03 1.28 16.18
N VAL A 73 -1.90 1.64 15.57
CA VAL A 73 -1.47 1.12 14.26
C VAL A 73 -0.44 0.02 14.44
N GLU A 74 -0.74 -1.14 13.86
CA GLU A 74 0.26 -2.18 13.61
C GLU A 74 0.82 -1.97 12.20
N ASN A 75 2.05 -1.49 12.10
CA ASN A 75 2.71 -1.22 10.84
C ASN A 75 2.94 -2.49 10.00
N MET A 76 3.11 -2.32 8.70
CA MET A 76 3.60 -3.39 7.83
C MET A 76 5.04 -3.76 8.22
N PRO A 77 5.56 -4.90 7.75
CA PRO A 77 6.97 -5.28 8.01
C PRO A 77 7.95 -4.20 7.58
N ASP A 78 9.05 -4.06 8.29
CA ASP A 78 10.06 -3.03 8.08
C ASP A 78 10.54 -2.92 6.63
N ALA A 79 10.67 -4.05 5.94
CA ALA A 79 11.08 -4.09 4.54
C ALA A 79 10.10 -3.37 3.60
N GLN A 80 8.84 -3.19 4.01
CA GLN A 80 7.79 -2.53 3.25
C GLN A 80 7.57 -1.07 3.69
N ILE A 81 8.50 -0.50 4.46
CA ILE A 81 8.45 0.87 4.94
C ILE A 81 9.68 1.62 4.48
N ALA A 82 9.47 2.74 3.78
CA ALA A 82 10.60 3.51 3.24
C ALA A 82 11.28 4.36 4.31
N ASN A 83 10.54 4.98 5.23
CA ASN A 83 11.10 5.86 6.25
C ASN A 83 10.72 5.38 7.64
N MET A 84 11.72 5.01 8.44
CA MET A 84 11.52 4.49 9.80
C MET A 84 11.46 5.58 10.85
N ASP A 85 11.85 6.81 10.51
CA ASP A 85 11.79 7.98 11.38
C ASP A 85 11.44 9.25 10.59
N THR A 86 11.32 10.38 11.28
CA THR A 86 10.92 11.67 10.68
C THR A 86 12.09 12.45 10.07
N THR A 87 13.31 11.93 10.13
CA THR A 87 14.52 12.61 9.65
C THR A 87 14.94 12.19 8.25
N THR A 88 14.34 11.12 7.73
CA THR A 88 14.68 10.56 6.42
C THR A 88 13.63 10.91 5.37
N SER A 89 14.03 10.86 4.11
CA SER A 89 13.17 11.13 2.95
C SER A 89 13.40 10.09 1.84
N ALA A 90 13.47 8.83 2.22
CA ALA A 90 13.56 7.73 1.27
C ALA A 90 12.23 7.58 0.49
N TRP A 91 12.34 7.02 -0.69
CA TRP A 91 11.24 6.86 -1.62
C TRP A 91 10.82 5.39 -1.78
N LEU A 92 9.60 5.20 -2.25
CA LEU A 92 9.13 3.94 -2.84
C LEU A 92 9.02 4.14 -4.35
N LYS A 93 9.60 3.23 -5.13
CA LYS A 93 9.54 3.29 -6.59
C LYS A 93 8.75 2.12 -7.13
N LEU A 94 7.68 2.41 -7.84
CA LEU A 94 6.94 1.43 -8.62
C LEU A 94 7.45 1.42 -10.04
N SER A 95 7.78 0.24 -10.55
CA SER A 95 8.16 0.02 -11.96
C SER A 95 7.21 -1.00 -12.57
N ALA A 96 6.42 -0.57 -13.54
CA ALA A 96 5.42 -1.41 -14.22
C ALA A 96 5.87 -1.77 -15.62
N ASN A 97 5.64 -3.01 -16.04
CA ASN A 97 5.92 -3.52 -17.36
C ASN A 97 4.63 -3.69 -18.17
N ARG A 98 4.77 -3.71 -19.50
CA ARG A 98 3.63 -3.84 -20.42
C ARG A 98 2.88 -5.17 -20.27
N ASP A 99 3.55 -6.22 -19.79
CA ASP A 99 2.94 -7.53 -19.59
C ASP A 99 2.09 -7.65 -18.31
N GLY A 100 2.04 -6.58 -17.50
CA GLY A 100 1.33 -6.55 -16.23
C GLY A 100 2.17 -6.97 -15.02
N SER A 101 3.43 -7.36 -15.21
CA SER A 101 4.37 -7.53 -14.10
C SER A 101 4.83 -6.17 -13.58
N PHE A 102 5.22 -6.11 -12.31
CA PHE A 102 5.74 -4.89 -11.72
C PHE A 102 6.69 -5.19 -10.57
N SER A 103 7.41 -4.18 -10.14
CA SER A 103 8.26 -4.27 -8.95
C SER A 103 8.12 -3.01 -8.10
N ILE A 104 8.36 -3.16 -6.81
CA ILE A 104 8.43 -2.05 -5.87
C ILE A 104 9.81 -2.07 -5.23
N THR A 105 10.52 -0.94 -5.31
CA THR A 105 11.84 -0.75 -4.72
C THR A 105 11.71 0.14 -3.49
N ASN A 106 12.26 -0.32 -2.37
CA ASN A 106 12.40 0.48 -1.16
C ASN A 106 13.71 1.29 -1.24
N GLY A 107 13.61 2.61 -1.36
CA GLY A 107 14.79 3.46 -1.49
C GLY A 107 15.70 3.47 -0.26
N ARG A 108 15.20 3.13 0.92
CA ARG A 108 16.00 3.03 2.14
C ARG A 108 16.91 1.81 2.12
N THR A 109 16.41 0.67 1.69
CA THR A 109 17.14 -0.62 1.75
C THR A 109 17.74 -1.02 0.41
N GLY A 110 17.27 -0.45 -0.70
CA GLY A 110 17.61 -0.88 -2.04
C GLY A 110 16.95 -2.19 -2.47
N GLN A 111 16.14 -2.81 -1.60
CA GLN A 111 15.48 -4.07 -1.90
C GLN A 111 14.38 -3.88 -2.96
N VAL A 112 14.38 -4.78 -3.93
CA VAL A 112 13.38 -4.85 -4.99
C VAL A 112 12.48 -6.05 -4.75
N THR A 113 11.18 -5.83 -4.67
CA THR A 113 10.17 -6.90 -4.60
C THR A 113 9.45 -6.99 -5.92
N SER A 114 9.51 -8.14 -6.57
CA SER A 114 8.92 -8.36 -7.89
C SER A 114 7.59 -9.09 -7.78
N TYR A 115 6.65 -8.65 -8.61
CA TYR A 115 5.31 -9.25 -8.74
C TYR A 115 5.15 -9.69 -10.19
N PRO A 116 5.06 -11.01 -10.47
CA PRO A 116 4.87 -11.49 -11.83
C PRO A 116 3.50 -11.08 -12.37
N LYS A 117 3.31 -11.17 -13.67
CA LYS A 117 1.96 -10.97 -14.25
C LYS A 117 0.97 -11.99 -13.69
N ARG A 118 -0.28 -11.60 -13.58
CA ARG A 118 -1.37 -12.51 -13.22
C ARG A 118 -1.65 -13.49 -14.35
#